data_c5fb8f262f074032c60130a25c758b8e
#
_entry.id   c5fb8f262f074032c60130a25c758b8e
#
_cell.length_a   1.000
_cell.length_b   1.000
_cell.length_c   1.000
_cell.angle_alpha   90.00
_cell.angle_beta   90.00
_cell.angle_gamma   90.00
#
_symmetry.space_group_name_H-M   'P 1'
#
loop_
_entity.id
_entity.type
_entity.pdbx_description
1 polymer ?
#
loop_
_entity_poly.entity_id
_entity_poly.type
_entity_poly.pdbx_seq_one_letter_code
_entity_poly.pdbx_strand_id
1 'polypeptide(L)'
;MKPWKDLFRIHILERGLNYYEEGCVTSLEQTSIGYTAVVEGTDDYEVGIEICADQVYDMTCTCPYAAEGKYCKHMAAVLYKIEEGEPDTKMPGNYLQKVQEQNKELQEIVFSQASSDDFLYNRIMTKYAPITPRHMIRLKKQVNDIGYHYSDRGGFVDYYHATDYTDALNTLLNENIPLLLEKNHRMEAFELVNCVFYEIGNRDMDDSDGSISFVVDNCYEYWQTILHECNDEEKETMFQWFQDHQEKNYVVDYLEDYISDFLMNEFHDEEMLRKKLHMLDEKITKFQKENYSGDSYSSYYGMVNNITARICLMEELNYSKQEIRDYRQKYRNFSEIRKMEIQEYLTDKKYEEAIAVLKESKKLDANQPGLVAEYSQQLIQIYEKRNMQKEYAEELQYQVFGCMQDNLKYIVKLKKLCSETEWEEQRERFLKDETSSWIRYEFLVEEELFARLFREIQKNNSVYELDQYEKVLKKHLPNEVRDMYVRYVKNEAVQTADRKAYKYLMSYLKKITKYPDGEKIAWDIAECWKQDYKRRPAMMDELRKAGF
;
A
#
# COMPACT_ATOMS: atom_id res chain seq x y z
N MET A 1 7.10 6.11 -35.26
CA MET A 1 6.77 4.64 -35.23
C MET A 1 5.33 4.45 -34.77
N LYS A 2 4.60 3.47 -35.34
CA LYS A 2 3.28 3.09 -34.79
C LYS A 2 3.44 2.58 -33.34
N PRO A 3 2.38 2.60 -32.49
CA PRO A 3 2.49 2.35 -31.07
C PRO A 3 3.08 0.97 -30.78
N TRP A 4 4.41 0.94 -30.60
CA TRP A 4 5.17 -0.26 -30.23
C TRP A 4 4.96 -0.63 -28.75
N LYS A 5 4.45 0.29 -27.94
CA LYS A 5 4.20 0.10 -26.50
C LYS A 5 3.19 -1.01 -26.25
N ASP A 6 2.24 -1.21 -27.15
CA ASP A 6 1.24 -2.27 -27.09
C ASP A 6 1.81 -3.70 -27.23
N LEU A 7 3.06 -3.83 -27.63
CA LEU A 7 3.75 -5.12 -27.70
C LEU A 7 4.26 -5.63 -26.35
N PHE A 8 4.24 -4.78 -25.32
CA PHE A 8 4.81 -5.07 -24.01
C PHE A 8 3.76 -5.02 -22.90
N ARG A 9 3.97 -5.82 -21.87
CA ARG A 9 3.23 -5.67 -20.61
C ARG A 9 3.67 -4.39 -19.90
N ILE A 10 2.75 -3.70 -19.23
CA ILE A 10 2.98 -2.40 -18.56
C ILE A 10 4.21 -2.43 -17.65
N HIS A 11 4.35 -3.43 -16.78
CA HIS A 11 5.50 -3.55 -15.88
C HIS A 11 6.85 -3.76 -16.61
N ILE A 12 6.83 -4.24 -17.87
CA ILE A 12 8.04 -4.34 -18.70
C ILE A 12 8.37 -2.97 -19.31
N LEU A 13 7.36 -2.20 -19.70
CA LEU A 13 7.54 -0.83 -20.19
C LEU A 13 8.12 0.08 -19.11
N GLU A 14 7.58 0.05 -17.89
CA GLU A 14 8.09 0.84 -16.76
C GLU A 14 9.57 0.51 -16.46
N ARG A 15 9.90 -0.78 -16.41
CA ARG A 15 11.28 -1.21 -16.20
C ARG A 15 12.19 -0.86 -17.38
N GLY A 16 11.67 -0.84 -18.60
CA GLY A 16 12.37 -0.42 -19.79
C GLY A 16 12.62 1.09 -19.79
N LEU A 17 11.64 1.88 -19.39
CA LEU A 17 11.75 3.32 -19.22
C LEU A 17 12.85 3.67 -18.20
N ASN A 18 12.83 3.04 -17.02
CA ASN A 18 13.88 3.23 -16.02
C ASN A 18 15.28 2.94 -16.56
N TYR A 19 15.45 1.82 -17.31
CA TYR A 19 16.73 1.47 -17.94
C TYR A 19 17.18 2.49 -18.98
N TYR A 20 16.23 3.09 -19.70
CA TYR A 20 16.52 4.17 -20.64
C TYR A 20 16.92 5.46 -19.91
N GLU A 21 16.16 5.89 -18.89
CA GLU A 21 16.42 7.10 -18.09
C GLU A 21 17.74 7.02 -17.30
N GLU A 22 18.09 5.83 -16.81
CA GLU A 22 19.36 5.55 -16.13
C GLU A 22 20.56 5.50 -17.11
N GLY A 23 20.31 5.61 -18.42
CA GLY A 23 21.36 5.60 -19.44
C GLY A 23 21.96 4.22 -19.72
N CYS A 24 21.28 3.15 -19.34
CA CYS A 24 21.76 1.77 -19.52
C CYS A 24 21.89 1.35 -21.00
N VAL A 25 21.30 2.08 -21.95
CA VAL A 25 21.53 1.85 -23.41
C VAL A 25 22.86 2.52 -23.80
N THR A 26 23.93 1.75 -23.77
CA THR A 26 25.32 2.23 -23.93
C THR A 26 25.74 2.39 -25.39
N SER A 27 25.14 1.64 -26.31
CA SER A 27 25.33 1.83 -27.76
C SER A 27 24.00 1.66 -28.50
N LEU A 28 23.85 2.39 -29.61
CA LEU A 28 22.71 2.27 -30.51
C LEU A 28 23.24 2.54 -31.95
N GLU A 29 23.16 1.53 -32.82
CA GLU A 29 23.59 1.61 -34.20
C GLU A 29 22.43 1.28 -35.13
N GLN A 30 22.26 2.11 -36.17
CA GLN A 30 21.27 1.87 -37.22
C GLN A 30 21.80 0.86 -38.23
N THR A 31 20.98 -0.14 -38.55
CA THR A 31 21.29 -1.17 -39.58
C THR A 31 20.40 -0.98 -40.81
N SER A 32 20.60 -1.78 -41.83
CA SER A 32 19.76 -1.74 -43.04
C SER A 32 18.30 -2.17 -42.82
N ILE A 33 18.00 -2.85 -41.73
CA ILE A 33 16.67 -3.39 -41.42
C ILE A 33 16.11 -2.90 -40.05
N GLY A 34 16.84 -2.05 -39.35
CA GLY A 34 16.40 -1.55 -38.03
C GLY A 34 17.56 -1.02 -37.20
N TYR A 35 17.70 -1.50 -35.97
CA TYR A 35 18.71 -1.06 -34.99
C TYR A 35 19.31 -2.23 -34.24
N THR A 36 20.59 -2.08 -33.85
CA THR A 36 21.25 -2.92 -32.84
C THR A 36 21.73 -2.06 -31.69
N ALA A 37 21.68 -2.58 -30.48
CA ALA A 37 22.05 -1.86 -29.28
C ALA A 37 22.69 -2.77 -28.24
N VAL A 38 23.48 -2.19 -27.33
CA VAL A 38 23.95 -2.85 -26.12
C VAL A 38 23.30 -2.19 -24.91
N VAL A 39 22.74 -3.00 -24.02
CA VAL A 39 22.07 -2.55 -22.80
C VAL A 39 22.79 -3.15 -21.59
N GLU A 40 23.38 -2.30 -20.78
CA GLU A 40 24.04 -2.66 -19.53
C GLU A 40 23.00 -3.06 -18.46
N GLY A 41 23.24 -4.21 -17.80
CA GLY A 41 22.38 -4.73 -16.75
C GLY A 41 23.18 -5.53 -15.73
N THR A 42 22.76 -6.77 -15.41
CA THR A 42 23.61 -7.74 -14.69
C THR A 42 24.78 -8.21 -15.55
N ASP A 43 24.60 -8.18 -16.85
CA ASP A 43 25.58 -8.39 -17.92
C ASP A 43 25.26 -7.41 -19.04
N ASP A 44 26.13 -7.32 -20.06
CA ASP A 44 25.85 -6.57 -21.27
C ASP A 44 24.97 -7.41 -22.20
N TYR A 45 23.80 -6.88 -22.55
CA TYR A 45 22.84 -7.58 -23.42
C TYR A 45 22.76 -6.94 -24.79
N GLU A 46 22.97 -7.75 -25.82
CA GLU A 46 22.78 -7.33 -27.21
C GLU A 46 21.27 -7.37 -27.54
N VAL A 47 20.78 -6.26 -28.11
CA VAL A 47 19.39 -6.10 -28.53
C VAL A 47 19.33 -5.77 -30.01
N GLY A 48 18.53 -6.52 -30.77
CA GLY A 48 18.19 -6.24 -32.16
C GLY A 48 16.73 -5.82 -32.28
N ILE A 49 16.45 -4.74 -33.02
CA ILE A 49 15.10 -4.26 -33.34
C ILE A 49 14.98 -4.18 -34.86
N GLU A 50 14.10 -4.98 -35.44
CA GLU A 50 13.79 -4.93 -36.89
C GLU A 50 12.56 -4.05 -37.12
N ILE A 51 12.67 -3.11 -38.05
CA ILE A 51 11.61 -2.16 -38.40
C ILE A 51 11.27 -2.27 -39.88
N CYS A 52 9.98 -2.46 -40.17
CA CYS A 52 9.46 -2.49 -41.52
C CYS A 52 8.23 -1.56 -41.62
N ALA A 53 8.25 -0.63 -42.57
CA ALA A 53 7.18 0.35 -42.81
C ALA A 53 6.73 1.09 -41.55
N ASP A 54 7.69 1.60 -40.75
CA ASP A 54 7.49 2.29 -39.46
C ASP A 54 6.85 1.44 -38.35
N GLN A 55 6.86 0.13 -38.50
CA GLN A 55 6.42 -0.80 -37.45
C GLN A 55 7.56 -1.69 -37.01
N VAL A 56 7.60 -1.97 -35.71
CA VAL A 56 8.46 -3.02 -35.16
C VAL A 56 7.97 -4.36 -35.71
N TYR A 57 8.85 -5.04 -36.46
CA TYR A 57 8.56 -6.32 -37.10
C TYR A 57 9.02 -7.49 -36.24
N ASP A 58 10.22 -7.41 -35.69
CA ASP A 58 10.78 -8.40 -34.78
C ASP A 58 11.75 -7.76 -33.79
N MET A 59 11.95 -8.41 -32.64
CA MET A 59 12.87 -7.96 -31.60
C MET A 59 13.59 -9.14 -30.96
N THR A 60 14.91 -9.00 -30.80
CA THR A 60 15.77 -10.00 -30.16
C THR A 60 16.55 -9.41 -29.00
N CYS A 61 16.87 -10.22 -28.00
CA CYS A 61 17.75 -9.84 -26.90
C CYS A 61 18.43 -11.08 -26.30
N THR A 62 19.71 -10.95 -25.94
CA THR A 62 20.48 -12.06 -25.35
C THR A 62 20.18 -12.33 -23.88
N CYS A 63 19.29 -11.58 -23.23
CA CYS A 63 18.97 -11.79 -21.83
C CYS A 63 18.17 -13.08 -21.58
N PRO A 64 18.27 -13.69 -20.37
CA PRO A 64 17.56 -14.92 -20.03
C PRO A 64 16.04 -14.85 -20.19
N TYR A 65 15.44 -13.67 -19.97
CA TYR A 65 13.99 -13.48 -20.11
C TYR A 65 13.55 -13.54 -21.58
N ALA A 66 14.35 -12.98 -22.48
CA ALA A 66 14.09 -13.04 -23.93
C ALA A 66 14.36 -14.43 -24.51
N ALA A 67 15.26 -15.21 -23.91
CA ALA A 67 15.51 -16.61 -24.30
C ALA A 67 14.27 -17.51 -24.14
N GLU A 68 13.29 -17.08 -23.32
CA GLU A 68 11.99 -17.75 -23.17
C GLU A 68 10.96 -17.32 -24.25
N GLY A 69 11.37 -16.56 -25.25
CA GLY A 69 10.49 -16.04 -26.31
C GLY A 69 9.62 -14.86 -25.89
N LYS A 70 10.01 -14.12 -24.84
CA LYS A 70 9.24 -12.97 -24.29
C LYS A 70 9.94 -11.65 -24.59
N TYR A 71 9.17 -10.61 -24.86
CA TYR A 71 9.70 -9.26 -25.00
C TYR A 71 10.12 -8.72 -23.62
N CYS A 72 11.37 -8.26 -23.52
CA CYS A 72 12.01 -7.90 -22.27
C CYS A 72 12.16 -6.38 -22.08
N LYS A 73 12.50 -5.95 -20.87
CA LYS A 73 12.76 -4.55 -20.54
C LYS A 73 13.91 -3.92 -21.34
N HIS A 74 14.91 -4.69 -21.77
CA HIS A 74 16.03 -4.18 -22.57
C HIS A 74 15.58 -3.80 -23.99
N MET A 75 14.69 -4.58 -24.60
CA MET A 75 14.05 -4.23 -25.88
C MET A 75 13.23 -2.95 -25.73
N ALA A 76 12.45 -2.81 -24.65
CA ALA A 76 11.69 -1.60 -24.38
C ALA A 76 12.60 -0.37 -24.17
N ALA A 77 13.71 -0.50 -23.44
CA ALA A 77 14.69 0.58 -23.23
C ALA A 77 15.30 1.07 -24.56
N VAL A 78 15.63 0.14 -25.47
CA VAL A 78 16.15 0.50 -26.79
C VAL A 78 15.10 1.21 -27.63
N LEU A 79 13.83 0.81 -27.57
CA LEU A 79 12.75 1.49 -28.30
C LEU A 79 12.49 2.90 -27.77
N TYR A 80 12.59 3.14 -26.46
CA TYR A 80 12.57 4.50 -25.89
C TYR A 80 13.73 5.34 -26.43
N LYS A 81 14.94 4.75 -26.52
CA LYS A 81 16.12 5.44 -27.05
C LYS A 81 16.00 5.77 -28.54
N ILE A 82 15.38 4.88 -29.32
CA ILE A 82 15.10 5.11 -30.75
C ILE A 82 14.05 6.23 -30.90
N GLU A 83 13.02 6.25 -30.07
CA GLU A 83 11.96 7.27 -30.08
C GLU A 83 12.53 8.67 -29.77
N GLU A 84 13.49 8.77 -28.84
CA GLU A 84 14.21 10.04 -28.56
C GLU A 84 15.07 10.52 -29.74
N GLY A 85 15.69 9.58 -30.43
CA GLY A 85 16.62 9.87 -31.54
C GLY A 85 15.94 10.21 -32.88
N GLU A 86 14.61 10.03 -33.00
CA GLU A 86 13.86 10.55 -34.14
C GLU A 86 13.75 12.07 -34.02
N PRO A 87 14.40 12.88 -34.88
CA PRO A 87 14.15 14.30 -34.87
C PRO A 87 12.67 14.51 -35.16
N ASP A 88 12.06 15.41 -34.37
CA ASP A 88 10.73 15.94 -34.59
C ASP A 88 10.53 16.18 -36.12
N THR A 89 10.01 15.20 -36.82
CA THR A 89 9.64 15.35 -38.21
C THR A 89 8.40 16.23 -38.23
N LYS A 90 8.61 17.54 -38.05
CA LYS A 90 7.67 18.53 -38.54
C LYS A 90 7.40 18.14 -39.97
N MET A 91 6.22 17.61 -40.23
CA MET A 91 5.76 17.41 -41.59
C MET A 91 6.07 18.69 -42.39
N PRO A 92 6.78 18.63 -43.51
CA PRO A 92 7.05 19.80 -44.33
C PRO A 92 5.72 20.51 -44.58
N GLY A 93 5.68 21.84 -44.43
CA GLY A 93 4.43 22.64 -44.51
C GLY A 93 3.61 22.41 -45.80
N ASN A 94 4.25 21.93 -46.86
CA ASN A 94 3.59 21.51 -48.11
C ASN A 94 2.74 20.25 -48.00
N TYR A 95 2.99 19.40 -46.99
CA TYR A 95 2.18 18.19 -46.77
C TYR A 95 0.89 18.50 -46.01
N LEU A 96 0.97 19.40 -45.05
CA LEU A 96 -0.22 19.91 -44.32
C LEU A 96 -1.17 20.66 -45.27
N GLN A 97 -0.66 21.46 -46.22
CA GLN A 97 -1.48 22.11 -47.23
C GLN A 97 -2.12 21.10 -48.18
N LYS A 98 -1.38 20.10 -48.69
CA LYS A 98 -1.96 19.01 -49.51
C LYS A 98 -2.99 18.16 -48.75
N VAL A 99 -2.77 17.89 -47.47
CA VAL A 99 -3.76 17.20 -46.61
C VAL A 99 -4.98 18.05 -46.38
N GLN A 100 -4.83 19.39 -46.26
CA GLN A 100 -5.98 20.32 -46.17
C GLN A 100 -6.74 20.44 -47.51
N GLU A 101 -6.10 20.34 -48.66
CA GLU A 101 -6.73 20.36 -49.97
C GLU A 101 -7.39 19.00 -50.35
N GLN A 102 -6.89 17.88 -49.84
CA GLN A 102 -7.49 16.54 -49.99
C GLN A 102 -8.60 16.27 -48.93
N ASN A 103 -9.04 17.29 -48.23
CA ASN A 103 -9.85 17.21 -46.98
C ASN A 103 -11.27 16.67 -47.19
N LYS A 104 -11.81 16.63 -48.41
CA LYS A 104 -13.16 16.09 -48.65
C LYS A 104 -13.21 14.55 -48.56
N GLU A 105 -12.23 13.89 -49.13
CA GLU A 105 -12.18 12.42 -49.14
C GLU A 105 -11.88 11.86 -47.74
N LEU A 106 -10.97 12.51 -47.00
CA LEU A 106 -10.72 12.21 -45.58
C LEU A 106 -11.94 12.48 -44.69
N GLN A 107 -12.66 13.58 -44.94
CA GLN A 107 -13.90 13.89 -44.25
C GLN A 107 -14.98 12.83 -44.53
N GLU A 108 -15.14 12.40 -45.78
CA GLU A 108 -16.10 11.35 -46.15
C GLU A 108 -15.75 10.00 -45.51
N ILE A 109 -14.47 9.63 -45.45
CA ILE A 109 -13.99 8.41 -44.77
C ILE A 109 -14.25 8.50 -43.26
N VAL A 110 -13.89 9.60 -42.61
CA VAL A 110 -14.10 9.80 -41.16
C VAL A 110 -15.61 9.81 -40.82
N PHE A 111 -16.44 10.47 -41.63
CA PHE A 111 -17.91 10.46 -41.44
C PHE A 111 -18.50 9.08 -41.69
N SER A 112 -18.00 8.36 -42.70
CA SER A 112 -18.45 7.00 -42.98
C SER A 112 -18.12 6.04 -41.85
N GLN A 113 -16.91 6.10 -41.29
CA GLN A 113 -16.49 5.30 -40.15
C GLN A 113 -17.23 5.72 -38.87
N ALA A 114 -17.34 7.03 -38.61
CA ALA A 114 -18.08 7.52 -37.45
C ALA A 114 -19.58 7.14 -37.51
N SER A 115 -20.14 6.95 -38.68
CA SER A 115 -21.56 6.49 -38.83
C SER A 115 -21.75 5.02 -38.41
N SER A 116 -20.69 4.24 -38.35
CA SER A 116 -20.68 2.82 -37.95
C SER A 116 -20.03 2.56 -36.61
N ASP A 117 -19.37 3.56 -36.02
CA ASP A 117 -18.66 3.48 -34.74
C ASP A 117 -19.20 4.58 -33.79
N ASP A 118 -20.02 4.17 -32.85
CA ASP A 118 -20.65 5.07 -31.88
C ASP A 118 -19.60 5.81 -30.99
N PHE A 119 -18.43 5.21 -30.72
CA PHE A 119 -17.37 5.86 -29.95
C PHE A 119 -16.76 7.03 -30.73
N LEU A 120 -16.36 6.77 -31.97
CA LEU A 120 -15.81 7.82 -32.84
C LEU A 120 -16.83 8.91 -33.13
N TYR A 121 -18.11 8.55 -33.35
CA TYR A 121 -19.19 9.48 -33.52
C TYR A 121 -19.35 10.42 -32.31
N ASN A 122 -19.45 9.85 -31.12
CA ASN A 122 -19.64 10.63 -29.88
C ASN A 122 -18.46 11.58 -29.65
N ARG A 123 -17.21 11.11 -29.85
CA ARG A 123 -16.00 11.95 -29.72
C ARG A 123 -16.01 13.14 -30.69
N ILE A 124 -16.36 12.92 -31.95
CA ILE A 124 -16.48 14.00 -32.96
C ILE A 124 -17.57 14.97 -32.53
N MET A 125 -18.73 14.48 -32.11
CA MET A 125 -19.85 15.30 -31.68
C MET A 125 -19.52 16.10 -30.43
N THR A 126 -18.87 15.50 -29.41
CA THR A 126 -18.45 16.23 -28.20
C THR A 126 -17.48 17.36 -28.55
N LYS A 127 -16.56 17.12 -29.49
CA LYS A 127 -15.55 18.12 -29.87
C LYS A 127 -16.10 19.25 -30.73
N TYR A 128 -16.91 18.95 -31.72
CA TYR A 128 -17.25 19.89 -32.81
C TYR A 128 -18.71 20.35 -32.85
N ALA A 129 -19.64 19.61 -32.24
CA ALA A 129 -21.05 19.97 -32.24
C ALA A 129 -21.48 20.65 -30.93
N PRO A 130 -22.60 21.37 -30.90
CA PRO A 130 -23.24 21.82 -29.66
C PRO A 130 -23.63 20.61 -28.81
N ILE A 131 -23.40 20.70 -27.51
CA ILE A 131 -23.85 19.68 -26.56
C ILE A 131 -25.36 19.79 -26.41
N THR A 132 -26.06 18.69 -26.64
CA THR A 132 -27.50 18.62 -26.54
C THR A 132 -27.92 17.48 -25.62
N PRO A 133 -29.15 17.48 -25.05
CA PRO A 133 -29.64 16.37 -24.24
C PRO A 133 -29.56 15.02 -24.98
N ARG A 134 -29.79 15.00 -26.30
CA ARG A 134 -29.66 13.79 -27.12
C ARG A 134 -28.21 13.28 -27.16
N HIS A 135 -27.23 14.20 -27.19
CA HIS A 135 -25.83 13.84 -27.17
C HIS A 135 -25.45 13.22 -25.82
N MET A 136 -25.89 13.82 -24.71
CA MET A 136 -25.67 13.27 -23.37
C MET A 136 -26.28 11.88 -23.18
N ILE A 137 -27.48 11.64 -23.71
CA ILE A 137 -28.10 10.31 -23.72
C ILE A 137 -27.21 9.29 -24.44
N ARG A 138 -26.58 9.67 -25.56
CA ARG A 138 -25.64 8.78 -26.27
C ARG A 138 -24.36 8.51 -25.51
N LEU A 139 -23.77 9.52 -24.87
CA LEU A 139 -22.60 9.34 -24.02
C LEU A 139 -22.89 8.41 -22.85
N LYS A 140 -24.02 8.60 -22.16
CA LYS A 140 -24.45 7.71 -21.08
C LYS A 140 -24.72 6.28 -21.56
N LYS A 141 -25.31 6.14 -22.76
CA LYS A 141 -25.50 4.83 -23.39
C LYS A 141 -24.15 4.15 -23.66
N GLN A 142 -23.15 4.92 -24.12
CA GLN A 142 -21.79 4.40 -24.38
C GLN A 142 -21.14 3.85 -23.11
N VAL A 143 -21.36 4.45 -21.94
CA VAL A 143 -20.90 3.90 -20.64
C VAL A 143 -21.48 2.50 -20.42
N ASN A 144 -22.79 2.33 -20.59
CA ASN A 144 -23.43 1.01 -20.46
C ASN A 144 -22.93 0.02 -21.53
N ASP A 145 -22.77 0.48 -22.78
CA ASP A 145 -22.31 -0.37 -23.89
C ASP A 145 -20.89 -0.89 -23.63
N ILE A 146 -20.01 -0.10 -23.00
CA ILE A 146 -18.69 -0.55 -22.51
C ILE A 146 -18.87 -1.69 -21.51
N GLY A 147 -19.70 -1.52 -20.49
CA GLY A 147 -19.97 -2.56 -19.51
C GLY A 147 -20.46 -3.87 -20.13
N TYR A 148 -21.38 -3.79 -21.09
CA TYR A 148 -21.86 -4.98 -21.82
C TYR A 148 -20.82 -5.60 -22.74
N HIS A 149 -19.93 -4.79 -23.33
CA HIS A 149 -18.91 -5.29 -24.26
C HIS A 149 -17.88 -6.19 -23.55
N TYR A 150 -17.49 -5.84 -22.33
CA TYR A 150 -16.48 -6.57 -21.57
C TYR A 150 -17.08 -7.63 -20.62
N SER A 151 -18.40 -7.68 -20.47
CA SER A 151 -19.07 -8.68 -19.64
C SER A 151 -19.37 -9.97 -20.42
N ASP A 152 -19.39 -11.06 -19.69
CA ASP A 152 -19.95 -12.33 -20.19
C ASP A 152 -21.50 -12.26 -20.31
N ARG A 153 -22.13 -13.37 -20.72
CA ARG A 153 -23.60 -13.46 -20.84
C ARG A 153 -24.32 -13.30 -19.50
N GLY A 154 -23.65 -13.46 -18.40
CA GLY A 154 -24.15 -13.26 -17.02
C GLY A 154 -24.02 -11.83 -16.52
N GLY A 155 -23.29 -10.98 -17.24
CA GLY A 155 -23.01 -9.59 -16.85
C GLY A 155 -21.73 -9.44 -16.01
N PHE A 156 -20.94 -10.50 -15.85
CA PHE A 156 -19.70 -10.51 -15.07
C PHE A 156 -18.50 -10.18 -15.96
N VAL A 157 -17.61 -9.29 -15.48
CA VAL A 157 -16.31 -8.96 -16.11
C VAL A 157 -15.22 -9.82 -15.44
N ASP A 158 -14.64 -10.74 -16.20
CA ASP A 158 -13.60 -11.62 -15.68
C ASP A 158 -12.25 -10.92 -15.58
N TYR A 159 -11.29 -11.57 -14.88
CA TYR A 159 -9.93 -11.06 -14.67
C TYR A 159 -9.22 -10.62 -15.96
N TYR A 160 -9.43 -11.33 -17.07
CA TYR A 160 -8.73 -11.03 -18.32
C TYR A 160 -9.26 -9.79 -19.03
N HIS A 161 -10.50 -9.39 -18.78
CA HIS A 161 -11.17 -8.24 -19.36
C HIS A 161 -11.25 -7.05 -18.39
N ALA A 162 -10.92 -7.22 -17.10
CA ALA A 162 -11.07 -6.21 -16.07
C ALA A 162 -10.26 -4.92 -16.40
N THR A 163 -8.99 -5.06 -16.75
CA THR A 163 -8.14 -3.92 -17.12
C THR A 163 -8.64 -3.21 -18.37
N ASP A 164 -9.00 -3.95 -19.43
CA ASP A 164 -9.50 -3.36 -20.67
C ASP A 164 -10.82 -2.61 -20.46
N TYR A 165 -11.68 -3.13 -19.58
CA TYR A 165 -12.95 -2.50 -19.20
C TYR A 165 -12.72 -1.18 -18.45
N THR A 166 -11.86 -1.18 -17.43
CA THR A 166 -11.56 0.02 -16.66
C THR A 166 -10.81 1.07 -17.47
N ASP A 167 -9.92 0.65 -18.36
CA ASP A 167 -9.24 1.55 -19.30
C ASP A 167 -10.20 2.18 -20.31
N ALA A 168 -11.20 1.45 -20.78
CA ALA A 168 -12.24 1.99 -21.67
C ALA A 168 -13.09 3.05 -20.97
N LEU A 169 -13.48 2.84 -19.71
CA LEU A 169 -14.21 3.84 -18.90
C LEU A 169 -13.36 5.09 -18.64
N ASN A 170 -12.09 4.90 -18.25
CA ASN A 170 -11.16 6.00 -18.06
C ASN A 170 -10.92 6.79 -19.35
N THR A 171 -10.77 6.10 -20.47
CA THR A 171 -10.62 6.75 -21.78
C THR A 171 -11.85 7.60 -22.11
N LEU A 172 -13.05 7.08 -21.86
CA LEU A 172 -14.30 7.84 -22.08
C LEU A 172 -14.33 9.12 -21.24
N LEU A 173 -13.97 9.05 -19.95
CA LEU A 173 -13.89 10.23 -19.08
C LEU A 173 -12.85 11.22 -19.60
N ASN A 174 -11.62 10.76 -19.84
CA ASN A 174 -10.49 11.61 -20.22
C ASN A 174 -10.68 12.29 -21.59
N GLU A 175 -11.42 11.68 -22.49
CA GLU A 175 -11.70 12.25 -23.80
C GLU A 175 -12.88 13.23 -23.80
N ASN A 176 -13.87 13.06 -22.92
CA ASN A 176 -15.12 13.85 -22.98
C ASN A 176 -15.20 14.94 -21.90
N ILE A 177 -14.77 14.67 -20.66
CA ILE A 177 -14.93 15.64 -19.58
C ILE A 177 -14.20 16.96 -19.86
N PRO A 178 -12.93 16.98 -20.30
CA PRO A 178 -12.25 18.23 -20.62
C PRO A 178 -12.97 19.05 -21.73
N LEU A 179 -13.52 18.36 -22.73
CA LEU A 179 -14.24 19.01 -23.83
C LEU A 179 -15.60 19.61 -23.38
N LEU A 180 -16.28 18.94 -22.44
CA LEU A 180 -17.51 19.46 -21.85
C LEU A 180 -17.21 20.72 -21.01
N LEU A 181 -16.14 20.70 -20.23
CA LEU A 181 -15.69 21.83 -19.42
C LEU A 181 -15.25 23.02 -20.28
N GLU A 182 -14.46 22.81 -21.34
CA GLU A 182 -14.09 23.85 -22.31
C GLU A 182 -15.32 24.56 -22.91
N LYS A 183 -16.43 23.84 -23.05
CA LYS A 183 -17.71 24.36 -23.57
C LYS A 183 -18.64 24.90 -22.49
N ASN A 184 -18.20 24.98 -21.24
CA ASN A 184 -18.96 25.38 -20.06
C ASN A 184 -20.19 24.48 -19.75
N HIS A 185 -20.15 23.21 -20.10
CA HIS A 185 -21.15 22.19 -19.79
C HIS A 185 -20.77 21.38 -18.53
N ARG A 186 -20.63 22.09 -17.40
CA ARG A 186 -20.14 21.52 -16.13
C ARG A 186 -21.10 20.47 -15.55
N MET A 187 -22.41 20.76 -15.60
CA MET A 187 -23.40 19.84 -15.04
C MET A 187 -23.56 18.59 -15.90
N GLU A 188 -23.43 18.70 -17.23
CA GLU A 188 -23.39 17.56 -18.13
C GLU A 188 -22.10 16.72 -17.90
N ALA A 189 -20.96 17.36 -17.61
CA ALA A 189 -19.74 16.69 -17.22
C ALA A 189 -19.94 15.92 -15.90
N PHE A 190 -20.53 16.54 -14.89
CA PHE A 190 -20.88 15.92 -13.62
C PHE A 190 -21.80 14.73 -13.79
N GLU A 191 -22.83 14.84 -14.61
CA GLU A 191 -23.74 13.73 -14.92
C GLU A 191 -23.03 12.55 -15.60
N LEU A 192 -22.05 12.83 -16.48
CA LEU A 192 -21.29 11.76 -17.16
C LEU A 192 -20.36 11.04 -16.17
N VAL A 193 -19.66 11.78 -15.30
CA VAL A 193 -18.85 11.19 -14.23
C VAL A 193 -19.70 10.31 -13.32
N ASN A 194 -20.86 10.79 -12.89
CA ASN A 194 -21.79 10.02 -12.06
C ASN A 194 -22.28 8.75 -12.76
N CYS A 195 -22.48 8.79 -14.08
CA CYS A 195 -22.87 7.63 -14.86
C CYS A 195 -21.77 6.57 -14.88
N VAL A 196 -20.50 6.97 -15.04
CA VAL A 196 -19.34 6.06 -15.00
C VAL A 196 -19.16 5.51 -13.60
N PHE A 197 -19.25 6.34 -12.57
CA PHE A 197 -19.15 5.92 -11.18
C PHE A 197 -20.24 4.90 -10.81
N TYR A 198 -21.47 5.11 -11.27
CA TYR A 198 -22.57 4.17 -11.09
C TYR A 198 -22.31 2.84 -11.81
N GLU A 199 -21.84 2.90 -13.06
CA GLU A 199 -21.57 1.72 -13.86
C GLU A 199 -20.49 0.84 -13.23
N ILE A 200 -19.34 1.43 -12.88
CA ILE A 200 -18.23 0.68 -12.24
C ILE A 200 -18.61 0.17 -10.85
N GLY A 201 -19.41 0.93 -10.10
CA GLY A 201 -19.82 0.59 -8.74
C GLY A 201 -20.95 -0.44 -8.64
N ASN A 202 -21.58 -0.80 -9.76
CA ASN A 202 -22.67 -1.80 -9.81
C ASN A 202 -22.39 -2.95 -10.78
N ARG A 203 -21.21 -2.97 -11.40
CA ARG A 203 -20.81 -4.05 -12.31
C ARG A 203 -20.10 -5.15 -11.53
N ASP A 204 -20.64 -6.37 -11.61
CA ASP A 204 -19.95 -7.55 -11.09
C ASP A 204 -18.67 -7.81 -11.89
N MET A 205 -17.52 -7.78 -11.22
CA MET A 205 -16.22 -8.02 -11.87
C MET A 205 -15.21 -8.64 -10.92
N ASP A 206 -14.18 -9.26 -11.51
CA ASP A 206 -12.98 -9.70 -10.79
C ASP A 206 -12.01 -8.52 -10.64
N ASP A 207 -11.95 -7.94 -9.45
CA ASP A 207 -11.05 -6.83 -9.10
C ASP A 207 -9.79 -7.30 -8.36
N SER A 208 -9.31 -8.49 -8.65
CA SER A 208 -8.11 -9.05 -7.97
C SER A 208 -6.84 -8.23 -8.20
N ASP A 209 -6.80 -7.39 -9.23
CA ASP A 209 -5.72 -6.47 -9.54
C ASP A 209 -5.96 -5.03 -9.05
N GLY A 210 -7.12 -4.73 -8.45
CA GLY A 210 -7.47 -3.42 -7.91
C GLY A 210 -7.80 -2.37 -8.98
N SER A 211 -8.20 -2.78 -10.19
CA SER A 211 -8.43 -1.86 -11.30
C SER A 211 -9.66 -0.95 -11.13
N ILE A 212 -10.65 -1.34 -10.30
CA ILE A 212 -11.79 -0.48 -9.94
C ILE A 212 -11.32 0.86 -9.37
N SER A 213 -10.33 0.84 -8.47
CA SER A 213 -9.86 2.05 -7.79
C SER A 213 -9.38 3.12 -8.77
N PHE A 214 -8.73 2.75 -9.87
CA PHE A 214 -8.26 3.71 -10.88
C PHE A 214 -9.40 4.49 -11.56
N VAL A 215 -10.55 3.85 -11.78
CA VAL A 215 -11.71 4.53 -12.36
C VAL A 215 -12.37 5.43 -11.32
N VAL A 216 -12.51 4.94 -10.11
CA VAL A 216 -13.18 5.65 -9.02
C VAL A 216 -12.37 6.87 -8.59
N ASP A 217 -11.04 6.74 -8.48
CA ASP A 217 -10.14 7.85 -8.18
C ASP A 217 -10.20 8.92 -9.29
N ASN A 218 -10.24 8.51 -10.56
CA ASN A 218 -10.40 9.42 -11.69
C ASN A 218 -11.79 10.13 -11.66
N CYS A 219 -12.84 9.44 -11.26
CA CYS A 219 -14.16 10.06 -11.05
C CYS A 219 -14.08 11.14 -9.93
N TYR A 220 -13.39 10.83 -8.82
CA TYR A 220 -13.21 11.76 -7.71
C TYR A 220 -12.43 13.03 -8.15
N GLU A 221 -11.34 12.86 -8.89
CA GLU A 221 -10.56 13.97 -9.43
C GLU A 221 -11.38 14.85 -10.40
N TYR A 222 -12.24 14.24 -11.22
CA TYR A 222 -13.14 15.02 -12.07
C TYR A 222 -14.25 15.72 -11.29
N TRP A 223 -14.80 15.14 -10.24
CA TRP A 223 -15.73 15.84 -9.35
C TRP A 223 -15.07 17.08 -8.73
N GLN A 224 -13.82 16.97 -8.25
CA GLN A 224 -13.05 18.13 -7.74
C GLN A 224 -12.85 19.20 -8.82
N THR A 225 -12.43 18.80 -10.01
CA THR A 225 -12.19 19.70 -11.14
C THR A 225 -13.48 20.46 -11.52
N ILE A 226 -14.60 19.74 -11.61
CA ILE A 226 -15.90 20.32 -11.93
C ILE A 226 -16.34 21.28 -10.83
N LEU A 227 -16.25 20.87 -9.56
CA LEU A 227 -16.65 21.70 -8.42
C LEU A 227 -15.87 23.02 -8.37
N HIS A 228 -14.57 22.97 -8.68
CA HIS A 228 -13.72 24.16 -8.72
C HIS A 228 -14.17 25.18 -9.80
N GLU A 229 -14.72 24.70 -10.91
CA GLU A 229 -15.19 25.55 -12.00
C GLU A 229 -16.65 26.01 -11.84
N CYS A 230 -17.44 25.36 -10.98
CA CYS A 230 -18.85 25.62 -10.77
C CYS A 230 -19.13 26.98 -10.16
N ASN A 231 -20.23 27.62 -10.59
CA ASN A 231 -20.85 28.73 -9.89
C ASN A 231 -21.64 28.26 -8.65
N ASP A 232 -22.16 29.19 -7.84
CA ASP A 232 -22.82 28.85 -6.58
C ASP A 232 -24.08 27.97 -6.76
N GLU A 233 -24.85 28.17 -7.83
CA GLU A 233 -26.05 27.37 -8.15
C GLU A 233 -25.67 25.93 -8.57
N GLU A 234 -24.63 25.81 -9.39
CA GLU A 234 -24.08 24.51 -9.81
C GLU A 234 -23.46 23.75 -8.62
N LYS A 235 -22.74 24.44 -7.73
CA LYS A 235 -22.21 23.86 -6.49
C LYS A 235 -23.33 23.33 -5.58
N GLU A 236 -24.40 24.12 -5.43
CA GLU A 236 -25.57 23.70 -4.65
C GLU A 236 -26.21 22.44 -5.25
N THR A 237 -26.29 22.37 -6.58
CA THR A 237 -26.83 21.20 -7.28
C THR A 237 -25.97 19.96 -7.05
N MET A 238 -24.62 20.12 -7.10
CA MET A 238 -23.69 19.04 -6.78
C MET A 238 -23.81 18.62 -5.32
N PHE A 239 -23.83 19.58 -4.39
CA PHE A 239 -23.97 19.32 -2.96
C PHE A 239 -25.24 18.51 -2.66
N GLN A 240 -26.37 18.92 -3.23
CA GLN A 240 -27.65 18.23 -3.08
C GLN A 240 -27.59 16.80 -3.64
N TRP A 241 -26.91 16.61 -4.78
CA TRP A 241 -26.74 15.28 -5.35
C TRP A 241 -25.98 14.35 -4.41
N PHE A 242 -24.83 14.78 -3.87
CA PHE A 242 -24.06 14.00 -2.90
C PHE A 242 -24.84 13.73 -1.62
N GLN A 243 -25.56 14.72 -1.11
CA GLN A 243 -26.43 14.55 0.06
C GLN A 243 -27.54 13.53 -0.19
N ASP A 244 -28.14 13.56 -1.37
CA ASP A 244 -29.23 12.67 -1.74
C ASP A 244 -28.80 11.22 -1.99
N HIS A 245 -27.53 10.99 -2.34
CA HIS A 245 -27.00 9.66 -2.65
C HIS A 245 -26.19 9.06 -1.50
N GLN A 246 -25.99 9.78 -0.42
CA GLN A 246 -25.34 9.27 0.78
C GLN A 246 -26.20 8.18 1.44
N GLU A 247 -25.62 7.02 1.79
CA GLU A 247 -26.26 5.91 2.51
C GLU A 247 -27.52 5.32 1.81
N LYS A 248 -27.58 5.38 0.48
CA LYS A 248 -28.74 4.89 -0.29
C LYS A 248 -28.48 3.63 -1.13
N ASN A 249 -27.37 2.93 -0.91
CA ASN A 249 -26.94 1.80 -1.75
C ASN A 249 -26.90 2.20 -3.24
N TYR A 250 -26.35 3.37 -3.55
CA TYR A 250 -26.20 3.85 -4.91
C TYR A 250 -25.19 3.00 -5.69
N VAL A 251 -24.15 2.56 -5.00
CA VAL A 251 -23.09 1.66 -5.46
C VAL A 251 -22.79 0.62 -4.38
N VAL A 252 -21.85 -0.29 -4.60
CA VAL A 252 -21.40 -1.26 -3.58
C VAL A 252 -20.80 -0.56 -2.36
N ASP A 253 -20.99 -1.15 -1.18
CA ASP A 253 -20.73 -0.53 0.13
C ASP A 253 -19.37 0.23 0.22
N TYR A 254 -18.27 -0.40 -0.20
CA TYR A 254 -16.94 0.21 -0.08
C TYR A 254 -16.72 1.40 -1.02
N LEU A 255 -17.53 1.57 -2.07
CA LEU A 255 -17.50 2.74 -2.96
C LEU A 255 -18.45 3.86 -2.50
N GLU A 256 -19.44 3.57 -1.65
CA GLU A 256 -20.28 4.61 -1.04
C GLU A 256 -19.48 5.58 -0.16
N ASP A 257 -18.36 5.13 0.39
CA ASP A 257 -17.46 5.99 1.16
C ASP A 257 -16.94 7.16 0.31
N TYR A 258 -16.70 6.98 -1.00
CA TYR A 258 -16.27 8.07 -1.89
C TYR A 258 -17.32 9.20 -2.00
N ILE A 259 -18.61 8.86 -1.99
CA ILE A 259 -19.71 9.85 -1.99
C ILE A 259 -19.70 10.63 -0.67
N SER A 260 -19.58 9.92 0.44
CA SER A 260 -19.56 10.52 1.78
C SER A 260 -18.32 11.37 2.00
N ASP A 261 -17.17 10.88 1.57
CA ASP A 261 -15.89 11.58 1.67
C ASP A 261 -15.88 12.85 0.81
N PHE A 262 -16.36 12.78 -0.42
CA PHE A 262 -16.46 13.96 -1.27
C PHE A 262 -17.37 15.02 -0.66
N LEU A 263 -18.56 14.64 -0.18
CA LEU A 263 -19.49 15.55 0.48
C LEU A 263 -18.84 16.23 1.69
N MET A 264 -18.10 15.48 2.51
CA MET A 264 -17.54 16.01 3.74
C MET A 264 -16.26 16.83 3.52
N ASN A 265 -15.45 16.47 2.53
CA ASN A 265 -14.10 17.03 2.39
C ASN A 265 -14.00 18.15 1.36
N GLU A 266 -14.93 18.29 0.39
CA GLU A 266 -14.69 19.16 -0.77
C GLU A 266 -15.51 20.47 -0.80
N PHE A 267 -16.62 20.55 -0.08
CA PHE A 267 -17.46 21.75 -0.06
C PHE A 267 -17.09 22.66 1.12
N HIS A 268 -16.38 23.77 0.85
CA HIS A 268 -15.82 24.68 1.88
C HIS A 268 -16.55 26.02 2.02
N ASP A 269 -17.56 26.29 1.19
CA ASP A 269 -18.36 27.51 1.30
C ASP A 269 -19.13 27.53 2.63
N GLU A 270 -19.19 28.69 3.31
CA GLU A 270 -19.74 28.81 4.67
C GLU A 270 -21.17 28.26 4.78
N GLU A 271 -22.00 28.46 3.76
CA GLU A 271 -23.37 27.93 3.72
C GLU A 271 -23.37 26.40 3.70
N MET A 272 -22.50 25.80 2.88
CA MET A 272 -22.39 24.35 2.76
C MET A 272 -21.79 23.71 4.02
N LEU A 273 -20.80 24.36 4.64
CA LEU A 273 -20.28 23.92 5.94
C LEU A 273 -21.37 23.91 7.02
N ARG A 274 -22.25 24.92 7.03
CA ARG A 274 -23.40 24.97 7.96
C ARG A 274 -24.42 23.84 7.69
N LYS A 275 -24.65 23.50 6.40
CA LYS A 275 -25.50 22.34 6.02
C LYS A 275 -24.87 21.03 6.49
N LYS A 276 -23.58 20.82 6.27
CA LYS A 276 -22.85 19.64 6.78
C LYS A 276 -22.96 19.55 8.31
N LEU A 277 -22.79 20.66 9.00
CA LEU A 277 -22.89 20.71 10.47
C LEU A 277 -24.29 20.29 10.95
N HIS A 278 -25.34 20.74 10.27
CA HIS A 278 -26.72 20.34 10.56
C HIS A 278 -26.94 18.82 10.32
N MET A 279 -26.42 18.29 9.20
CA MET A 279 -26.50 16.85 8.89
C MET A 279 -25.83 16.01 9.97
N LEU A 280 -24.65 16.43 10.44
CA LEU A 280 -23.96 15.73 11.54
C LEU A 280 -24.73 15.82 12.85
N ASP A 281 -25.37 16.97 13.16
CA ASP A 281 -26.22 17.12 14.35
C ASP A 281 -27.42 16.17 14.32
N GLU A 282 -28.04 15.98 13.16
CA GLU A 282 -29.14 15.02 12.97
C GLU A 282 -28.65 13.58 13.17
N LYS A 283 -27.53 13.20 12.54
CA LYS A 283 -26.92 11.87 12.72
C LYS A 283 -26.55 11.59 14.18
N ILE A 284 -25.87 12.53 14.85
CA ILE A 284 -25.52 12.41 16.27
C ILE A 284 -26.77 12.27 17.14
N THR A 285 -27.82 13.07 16.86
CA THR A 285 -29.09 13.01 17.60
C THR A 285 -29.80 11.68 17.41
N LYS A 286 -29.76 11.12 16.19
CA LYS A 286 -30.33 9.80 15.89
C LYS A 286 -29.60 8.70 16.67
N PHE A 287 -28.27 8.67 16.65
CA PHE A 287 -27.48 7.72 17.44
C PHE A 287 -27.79 7.81 18.95
N GLN A 288 -27.97 9.02 19.50
CA GLN A 288 -28.30 9.21 20.90
C GLN A 288 -29.71 8.69 21.28
N LYS A 289 -30.69 8.81 20.36
CA LYS A 289 -32.08 8.35 20.58
C LYS A 289 -32.22 6.83 20.48
N GLU A 290 -31.44 6.19 19.62
CA GLU A 290 -31.47 4.74 19.41
C GLU A 290 -30.88 3.94 20.59
N ASN A 291 -30.72 4.59 21.76
CA ASN A 291 -30.12 4.03 22.97
C ASN A 291 -28.85 3.26 22.62
N TYR A 292 -27.79 4.02 22.48
CA TYR A 292 -26.45 3.48 22.28
C TYR A 292 -26.14 2.46 23.40
N SER A 293 -26.62 1.23 23.23
CA SER A 293 -26.07 0.07 23.93
C SER A 293 -24.72 -0.19 23.26
N GLY A 294 -23.62 0.09 23.95
CA GLY A 294 -22.26 0.01 23.42
C GLY A 294 -21.79 -1.36 22.94
N ASP A 295 -22.72 -2.22 22.56
CA ASP A 295 -22.52 -3.61 22.16
C ASP A 295 -22.18 -3.79 20.66
N SER A 296 -22.32 -2.74 19.82
CA SER A 296 -21.90 -2.77 18.43
C SER A 296 -20.70 -1.85 18.18
N TYR A 297 -19.59 -2.45 17.81
CA TYR A 297 -18.34 -1.77 17.42
C TYR A 297 -18.59 -0.71 16.33
N SER A 298 -19.41 -1.03 15.34
CA SER A 298 -19.78 -0.13 14.25
C SER A 298 -20.50 1.13 14.72
N SER A 299 -21.46 1.00 15.67
CA SER A 299 -22.19 2.15 16.22
C SER A 299 -21.31 3.09 17.03
N TYR A 300 -20.33 2.55 17.78
CA TYR A 300 -19.35 3.36 18.51
C TYR A 300 -18.55 4.25 17.56
N TYR A 301 -17.94 3.64 16.54
CA TYR A 301 -17.09 4.39 15.61
C TYR A 301 -17.90 5.36 14.75
N GLY A 302 -19.11 4.99 14.33
CA GLY A 302 -20.01 5.91 13.62
C GLY A 302 -20.34 7.16 14.43
N MET A 303 -20.62 7.00 15.72
CA MET A 303 -20.87 8.14 16.62
C MET A 303 -19.63 9.01 16.79
N VAL A 304 -18.46 8.41 17.05
CA VAL A 304 -17.20 9.12 17.25
C VAL A 304 -16.80 9.88 15.99
N ASN A 305 -16.90 9.26 14.82
CA ASN A 305 -16.57 9.89 13.55
C ASN A 305 -17.45 11.12 13.28
N ASN A 306 -18.75 11.03 13.52
CA ASN A 306 -19.65 12.18 13.35
C ASN A 306 -19.32 13.32 14.32
N ILE A 307 -19.00 13.02 15.59
CA ILE A 307 -18.60 14.04 16.57
C ILE A 307 -17.28 14.69 16.17
N THR A 308 -16.29 13.90 15.74
CA THR A 308 -14.99 14.39 15.31
C THR A 308 -15.11 15.28 14.06
N ALA A 309 -15.85 14.83 13.05
CA ALA A 309 -16.12 15.60 11.84
C ALA A 309 -16.81 16.93 12.18
N ARG A 310 -17.77 16.92 13.12
CA ARG A 310 -18.43 18.14 13.56
C ARG A 310 -17.49 19.13 14.25
N ILE A 311 -16.55 18.63 15.03
CA ILE A 311 -15.53 19.48 15.67
C ILE A 311 -14.64 20.12 14.60
N CYS A 312 -14.20 19.37 13.59
CA CYS A 312 -13.43 19.91 12.46
C CYS A 312 -14.21 21.01 11.72
N LEU A 313 -15.50 20.80 11.45
CA LEU A 313 -16.34 21.83 10.83
C LEU A 313 -16.51 23.09 11.72
N MET A 314 -16.57 22.94 13.04
CA MET A 314 -16.57 24.10 13.95
C MET A 314 -15.26 24.89 13.86
N GLU A 315 -14.13 24.20 13.70
CA GLU A 315 -12.82 24.86 13.52
C GLU A 315 -12.77 25.60 12.17
N GLU A 316 -13.25 24.98 11.10
CA GLU A 316 -13.30 25.59 9.75
C GLU A 316 -14.26 26.80 9.70
N LEU A 317 -15.40 26.72 10.37
CA LEU A 317 -16.35 27.82 10.55
C LEU A 317 -15.88 28.90 11.54
N ASN A 318 -14.63 28.79 12.04
CA ASN A 318 -14.03 29.75 12.98
C ASN A 318 -14.82 29.94 14.28
N TYR A 319 -15.44 28.88 14.82
CA TYR A 319 -15.99 28.90 16.18
C TYR A 319 -14.90 29.23 17.19
N SER A 320 -15.26 29.92 18.28
CA SER A 320 -14.29 30.24 19.33
C SER A 320 -13.73 28.96 19.98
N LYS A 321 -12.49 29.01 20.43
CA LYS A 321 -11.87 27.89 21.17
C LYS A 321 -12.71 27.47 22.38
N GLN A 322 -13.47 28.39 22.99
CA GLN A 322 -14.34 28.08 24.13
C GLN A 322 -15.56 27.26 23.69
N GLU A 323 -16.22 27.61 22.59
CA GLU A 323 -17.37 26.87 22.07
C GLU A 323 -16.96 25.44 21.67
N ILE A 324 -15.80 25.27 21.05
CA ILE A 324 -15.26 23.95 20.68
C ILE A 324 -14.96 23.12 21.94
N ARG A 325 -14.35 23.72 22.97
CA ARG A 325 -14.11 23.05 24.25
C ARG A 325 -15.40 22.63 24.95
N ASP A 326 -16.38 23.52 24.99
CA ASP A 326 -17.69 23.24 25.61
C ASP A 326 -18.40 22.09 24.87
N TYR A 327 -18.23 22.01 23.54
CA TYR A 327 -18.75 20.91 22.76
C TYR A 327 -17.98 19.60 23.03
N ARG A 328 -16.65 19.60 23.03
CA ARG A 328 -15.81 18.44 23.37
C ARG A 328 -16.12 17.91 24.77
N GLN A 329 -16.41 18.78 25.75
CA GLN A 329 -16.72 18.39 27.11
C GLN A 329 -17.96 17.48 27.22
N LYS A 330 -18.95 17.63 26.31
CA LYS A 330 -20.16 16.77 26.27
C LYS A 330 -19.83 15.32 25.86
N TYR A 331 -18.75 15.12 25.15
CA TYR A 331 -18.36 13.83 24.56
C TYR A 331 -17.01 13.32 25.07
N ARG A 332 -16.61 13.80 26.25
CA ARG A 332 -15.31 13.50 26.83
C ARG A 332 -15.16 12.04 27.32
N ASN A 333 -16.26 11.29 27.31
CA ASN A 333 -16.24 9.84 27.51
C ASN A 333 -15.56 9.08 26.37
N PHE A 334 -15.49 9.64 25.14
CA PHE A 334 -14.79 9.04 24.01
C PHE A 334 -13.29 9.36 24.06
N SER A 335 -12.48 8.33 23.87
CA SER A 335 -11.00 8.45 23.88
C SER A 335 -10.47 9.37 22.78
N GLU A 336 -11.08 9.32 21.60
CA GLU A 336 -10.72 10.14 20.43
C GLU A 336 -10.89 11.63 20.72
N ILE A 337 -11.96 12.00 21.40
CA ILE A 337 -12.21 13.41 21.77
C ILE A 337 -11.18 13.90 22.79
N ARG A 338 -10.81 13.04 23.75
CA ARG A 338 -9.73 13.37 24.70
C ARG A 338 -8.36 13.46 24.00
N LYS A 339 -8.11 12.61 23.00
CA LYS A 339 -6.89 12.69 22.17
C LYS A 339 -6.79 14.03 21.43
N MET A 340 -7.89 14.53 20.88
CA MET A 340 -7.92 15.87 20.25
C MET A 340 -7.57 16.96 21.27
N GLU A 341 -8.14 16.90 22.49
CA GLU A 341 -7.85 17.85 23.58
C GLU A 341 -6.37 17.80 23.99
N ILE A 342 -5.80 16.60 24.14
CA ILE A 342 -4.38 16.40 24.43
C ILE A 342 -3.51 17.02 23.35
N GLN A 343 -3.82 16.77 22.08
CA GLN A 343 -3.07 17.30 20.94
C GLN A 343 -3.11 18.84 20.89
N GLU A 344 -4.27 19.46 21.17
CA GLU A 344 -4.38 20.92 21.28
C GLU A 344 -3.46 21.45 22.38
N TYR A 345 -3.49 20.87 23.59
CA TYR A 345 -2.63 21.30 24.69
C TYR A 345 -1.14 21.12 24.38
N LEU A 346 -0.75 20.03 23.69
CA LEU A 346 0.63 19.80 23.29
C LEU A 346 1.09 20.84 22.25
N THR A 347 0.22 21.20 21.31
CA THR A 347 0.49 22.21 20.28
C THR A 347 0.64 23.61 20.92
N ASP A 348 -0.26 23.94 21.85
CA ASP A 348 -0.22 25.18 22.63
C ASP A 348 0.91 25.18 23.72
N LYS A 349 1.68 24.09 23.86
CA LYS A 349 2.71 23.87 24.90
C LYS A 349 2.19 23.94 26.33
N LYS A 350 0.91 23.66 26.54
CA LYS A 350 0.24 23.57 27.84
C LYS A 350 0.42 22.16 28.41
N TYR A 351 1.65 21.86 28.83
CA TYR A 351 2.02 20.50 29.23
C TYR A 351 1.32 20.01 30.50
N GLU A 352 1.04 20.89 31.45
CA GLU A 352 0.36 20.52 32.73
C GLU A 352 -1.10 20.08 32.46
N GLU A 353 -1.79 20.80 31.57
CA GLU A 353 -3.13 20.45 31.13
C GLU A 353 -3.13 19.13 30.35
N ALA A 354 -2.17 18.94 29.42
CA ALA A 354 -2.02 17.68 28.69
C ALA A 354 -1.78 16.49 29.65
N ILE A 355 -0.90 16.66 30.66
CA ILE A 355 -0.65 15.64 31.71
C ILE A 355 -1.93 15.31 32.48
N ALA A 356 -2.73 16.33 32.85
CA ALA A 356 -3.96 16.10 33.57
C ALA A 356 -4.95 15.25 32.77
N VAL A 357 -5.15 15.57 31.48
CA VAL A 357 -6.05 14.81 30.59
C VAL A 357 -5.52 13.40 30.34
N LEU A 358 -4.21 13.22 30.15
CA LEU A 358 -3.59 11.90 29.97
C LEU A 358 -3.78 11.02 31.21
N LYS A 359 -3.57 11.57 32.42
CA LYS A 359 -3.79 10.83 33.68
C LYS A 359 -5.25 10.47 33.93
N GLU A 360 -6.17 11.34 33.54
CA GLU A 360 -7.61 11.07 33.58
C GLU A 360 -7.97 9.97 32.59
N SER A 361 -7.47 10.05 31.34
CA SER A 361 -7.71 9.07 30.29
C SER A 361 -7.21 7.67 30.67
N LYS A 362 -6.05 7.56 31.32
CA LYS A 362 -5.58 6.28 31.88
C LYS A 362 -6.56 5.65 32.88
N LYS A 363 -7.30 6.45 33.62
CA LYS A 363 -8.30 5.95 34.57
C LYS A 363 -9.61 5.57 33.89
N LEU A 364 -10.06 6.39 32.93
CA LEU A 364 -11.31 6.16 32.21
C LEU A 364 -11.23 4.91 31.32
N ASP A 365 -10.09 4.70 30.68
CA ASP A 365 -9.87 3.60 29.74
C ASP A 365 -9.07 2.43 30.38
N ALA A 366 -9.12 2.28 31.70
CA ALA A 366 -8.35 1.27 32.44
C ALA A 366 -8.59 -0.18 31.96
N ASN A 367 -9.73 -0.45 31.34
CA ASN A 367 -10.09 -1.73 30.73
C ASN A 367 -9.59 -1.90 29.29
N GLN A 368 -8.89 -0.92 28.73
CA GLN A 368 -8.34 -0.90 27.38
C GLN A 368 -6.80 -0.78 27.41
N PRO A 369 -6.08 -1.89 27.63
CA PRO A 369 -4.63 -1.87 27.87
C PRO A 369 -3.82 -1.16 26.77
N GLY A 370 -4.25 -1.24 25.52
CA GLY A 370 -3.60 -0.56 24.39
C GLY A 370 -3.65 0.96 24.50
N LEU A 371 -4.80 1.53 24.83
CA LEU A 371 -4.95 2.98 25.05
C LEU A 371 -4.16 3.45 26.27
N VAL A 372 -4.22 2.69 27.36
CA VAL A 372 -3.48 3.01 28.58
C VAL A 372 -1.97 3.04 28.32
N ALA A 373 -1.45 2.10 27.52
CA ALA A 373 -0.06 2.08 27.11
C ALA A 373 0.29 3.30 26.24
N GLU A 374 -0.57 3.70 25.32
CA GLU A 374 -0.40 4.90 24.49
C GLU A 374 -0.31 6.17 25.33
N TYR A 375 -1.24 6.34 26.29
CA TYR A 375 -1.21 7.50 27.21
C TYR A 375 0.04 7.53 28.07
N SER A 376 0.48 6.37 28.56
CA SER A 376 1.71 6.22 29.33
C SER A 376 2.94 6.64 28.50
N GLN A 377 3.00 6.23 27.23
CA GLN A 377 4.08 6.62 26.32
C GLN A 377 4.13 8.14 26.11
N GLN A 378 2.99 8.79 25.95
CA GLN A 378 2.90 10.25 25.83
C GLN A 378 3.33 10.95 27.12
N LEU A 379 2.92 10.45 28.28
CA LEU A 379 3.37 10.97 29.58
C LEU A 379 4.89 10.87 29.73
N ILE A 380 5.50 9.72 29.38
CA ILE A 380 6.95 9.53 29.40
C ILE A 380 7.66 10.59 28.54
N GLN A 381 7.16 10.84 27.32
CA GLN A 381 7.75 11.86 26.43
C GLN A 381 7.66 13.27 27.02
N ILE A 382 6.53 13.62 27.62
CA ILE A 382 6.34 14.94 28.25
C ILE A 382 7.26 15.09 29.47
N TYR A 383 7.32 14.09 30.34
CA TYR A 383 8.15 14.12 31.54
C TYR A 383 9.64 14.20 31.20
N GLU A 384 10.10 13.42 30.20
CA GLU A 384 11.48 13.48 29.68
C GLU A 384 11.82 14.90 29.17
N LYS A 385 10.92 15.48 28.34
CA LYS A 385 11.11 16.83 27.76
C LYS A 385 11.08 17.94 28.83
N ARG A 386 10.32 17.75 29.90
CA ARG A 386 10.16 18.71 31.01
C ARG A 386 11.13 18.49 32.16
N ASN A 387 12.03 17.48 32.08
CA ASN A 387 12.95 17.08 33.14
C ASN A 387 12.25 16.75 34.48
N MET A 388 11.04 16.19 34.43
CA MET A 388 10.27 15.74 35.59
C MET A 388 10.74 14.33 36.01
N GLN A 389 11.90 14.27 36.65
CA GLN A 389 12.66 13.02 36.88
C GLN A 389 11.88 11.96 37.67
N LYS A 390 11.15 12.38 38.70
CA LYS A 390 10.37 11.48 39.55
C LYS A 390 9.21 10.85 38.80
N GLU A 391 8.39 11.68 38.16
CA GLU A 391 7.23 11.25 37.38
C GLU A 391 7.66 10.41 36.16
N TYR A 392 8.79 10.76 35.56
CA TYR A 392 9.39 10.00 34.47
C TYR A 392 9.77 8.58 34.91
N ALA A 393 10.42 8.43 36.06
CA ALA A 393 10.81 7.12 36.59
C ALA A 393 9.57 6.27 36.97
N GLU A 394 8.59 6.87 37.64
CA GLU A 394 7.33 6.21 38.01
C GLU A 394 6.57 5.72 36.78
N GLU A 395 6.48 6.56 35.74
CA GLU A 395 5.77 6.22 34.51
C GLU A 395 6.51 5.18 33.68
N LEU A 396 7.86 5.20 33.66
CA LEU A 396 8.67 4.14 33.05
C LEU A 396 8.44 2.79 33.73
N GLN A 397 8.40 2.76 35.06
CA GLN A 397 8.10 1.52 35.80
C GLN A 397 6.70 1.02 35.46
N TYR A 398 5.72 1.92 35.38
CA TYR A 398 4.36 1.58 34.99
C TYR A 398 4.32 1.01 33.55
N GLN A 399 5.01 1.64 32.61
CA GLN A 399 5.06 1.19 31.22
C GLN A 399 5.69 -0.21 31.11
N VAL A 400 6.80 -0.45 31.82
CA VAL A 400 7.52 -1.72 31.78
C VAL A 400 6.74 -2.87 32.41
N PHE A 401 6.12 -2.64 33.57
CA PHE A 401 5.53 -3.71 34.39
C PHE A 401 4.01 -3.74 34.39
N GLY A 402 3.35 -2.67 33.96
CA GLY A 402 1.89 -2.55 33.89
C GLY A 402 1.30 -2.62 32.50
N CYS A 403 2.09 -2.33 31.46
CA CYS A 403 1.66 -2.38 30.08
C CYS A 403 2.37 -3.52 29.36
N MET A 404 1.62 -4.45 28.77
CA MET A 404 2.17 -5.64 28.10
C MET A 404 2.63 -5.35 26.63
N GLN A 405 3.19 -4.19 26.35
CA GLN A 405 3.59 -3.81 25.00
C GLN A 405 5.01 -3.23 24.96
N ASP A 406 5.83 -3.78 24.05
CA ASP A 406 7.13 -3.25 23.59
C ASP A 406 8.09 -2.77 24.70
N ASN A 407 8.19 -3.57 25.77
CA ASN A 407 8.82 -3.17 27.02
C ASN A 407 10.34 -3.01 26.94
N LEU A 408 11.01 -3.59 25.93
CA LEU A 408 12.48 -3.56 25.82
C LEU A 408 13.02 -2.13 25.76
N LYS A 409 12.42 -1.26 24.97
CA LYS A 409 12.82 0.15 24.86
C LYS A 409 12.73 0.90 26.20
N TYR A 410 11.71 0.60 26.98
CA TYR A 410 11.44 1.29 28.24
C TYR A 410 12.25 0.73 29.41
N ILE A 411 12.50 -0.59 29.42
CA ILE A 411 13.37 -1.20 30.45
C ILE A 411 14.82 -0.71 30.32
N VAL A 412 15.32 -0.51 29.09
CA VAL A 412 16.65 0.07 28.82
C VAL A 412 16.72 1.54 29.28
N LYS A 413 15.62 2.31 29.15
CA LYS A 413 15.55 3.68 29.71
C LYS A 413 15.51 3.65 31.23
N LEU A 414 14.76 2.72 31.83
CA LEU A 414 14.66 2.56 33.28
C LEU A 414 16.03 2.22 33.91
N LYS A 415 16.82 1.35 33.26
CA LYS A 415 18.18 1.01 33.66
C LYS A 415 19.04 2.23 33.96
N LYS A 416 18.96 3.27 33.11
CA LYS A 416 19.75 4.49 33.26
C LYS A 416 19.44 5.32 34.49
N LEU A 417 18.30 5.04 35.14
CA LEU A 417 17.83 5.74 36.34
C LEU A 417 18.09 4.96 37.62
N CYS A 418 18.43 3.68 37.52
CA CYS A 418 18.63 2.78 38.65
C CYS A 418 20.12 2.78 39.10
N SER A 419 20.33 2.61 40.39
CA SER A 419 21.64 2.14 40.91
C SER A 419 21.88 0.67 40.49
N GLU A 420 23.08 0.18 40.65
CA GLU A 420 23.44 -1.19 40.25
C GLU A 420 22.60 -2.25 40.99
N THR A 421 22.39 -2.07 42.28
CA THR A 421 21.56 -2.98 43.10
C THR A 421 20.09 -2.92 42.75
N GLU A 422 19.53 -1.72 42.56
CA GLU A 422 18.13 -1.56 42.08
C GLU A 422 17.95 -2.15 40.69
N TRP A 423 18.95 -1.99 39.79
CA TRP A 423 18.88 -2.55 38.46
C TRP A 423 18.83 -4.08 38.47
N GLU A 424 19.60 -4.76 39.32
CA GLU A 424 19.56 -6.20 39.45
C GLU A 424 18.15 -6.71 39.83
N GLU A 425 17.48 -6.03 40.77
CA GLU A 425 16.13 -6.38 41.18
C GLU A 425 15.11 -6.17 40.02
N GLN A 426 15.18 -5.04 39.33
CA GLN A 426 14.30 -4.71 38.21
C GLN A 426 14.53 -5.66 37.03
N ARG A 427 15.78 -6.00 36.74
CA ARG A 427 16.16 -6.95 35.71
C ARG A 427 15.58 -8.35 35.97
N GLU A 428 15.72 -8.88 37.19
CA GLU A 428 15.19 -10.20 37.53
C GLU A 428 13.66 -10.21 37.55
N ARG A 429 13.05 -9.12 37.99
CA ARG A 429 11.58 -8.95 37.90
C ARG A 429 11.13 -8.98 36.43
N PHE A 430 11.76 -8.20 35.56
CA PHE A 430 11.41 -8.15 34.14
C PHE A 430 11.54 -9.52 33.48
N LEU A 431 12.67 -10.21 33.70
CA LEU A 431 12.89 -11.56 33.15
C LEU A 431 11.89 -12.61 33.67
N LYS A 432 11.30 -12.39 34.84
CA LYS A 432 10.28 -13.28 35.40
C LYS A 432 8.89 -12.96 34.84
N ASP A 433 8.56 -11.68 34.73
CA ASP A 433 7.23 -11.19 34.37
C ASP A 433 7.00 -11.20 32.84
N GLU A 434 8.08 -11.03 32.03
CA GLU A 434 7.99 -11.04 30.58
C GLU A 434 7.67 -12.45 30.04
N THR A 435 6.55 -12.57 29.37
CA THR A 435 6.07 -13.85 28.81
C THR A 435 6.56 -14.10 27.38
N SER A 436 6.87 -13.05 26.63
CA SER A 436 7.40 -13.15 25.26
C SER A 436 8.85 -13.64 25.28
N SER A 437 9.11 -14.81 24.72
CA SER A 437 10.46 -15.35 24.60
C SER A 437 11.36 -14.46 23.75
N TRP A 438 10.81 -13.84 22.69
CA TRP A 438 11.56 -12.93 21.82
C TRP A 438 12.06 -11.68 22.56
N ILE A 439 11.18 -11.01 23.30
CA ILE A 439 11.55 -9.82 24.09
C ILE A 439 12.57 -10.18 25.15
N ARG A 440 12.39 -11.33 25.82
CA ARG A 440 13.39 -11.82 26.81
C ARG A 440 14.75 -12.09 26.18
N TYR A 441 14.81 -12.70 25.02
CA TYR A 441 16.06 -13.00 24.35
C TYR A 441 16.79 -11.74 23.92
N GLU A 442 16.10 -10.78 23.31
CA GLU A 442 16.67 -9.47 22.97
C GLU A 442 17.20 -8.74 24.21
N PHE A 443 16.43 -8.79 25.32
CA PHE A 443 16.87 -8.21 26.58
C PHE A 443 18.10 -8.91 27.17
N LEU A 444 18.18 -10.24 27.09
CA LEU A 444 19.36 -10.99 27.53
C LEU A 444 20.60 -10.70 26.66
N VAL A 445 20.40 -10.39 25.38
CA VAL A 445 21.49 -9.93 24.48
C VAL A 445 21.95 -8.53 24.89
N GLU A 446 21.01 -7.59 25.13
CA GLU A 446 21.32 -6.22 25.56
C GLU A 446 22.05 -6.17 26.90
N GLU A 447 21.72 -7.08 27.82
CA GLU A 447 22.38 -7.23 29.12
C GLU A 447 23.64 -8.09 29.08
N GLU A 448 24.08 -8.56 27.91
CA GLU A 448 25.23 -9.45 27.71
C GLU A 448 25.15 -10.76 28.53
N LEU A 449 23.95 -11.20 28.88
CA LEU A 449 23.70 -12.42 29.67
C LEU A 449 23.65 -13.67 28.77
N PHE A 450 24.64 -13.87 27.93
CA PHE A 450 24.69 -14.89 26.88
C PHE A 450 24.53 -16.32 27.41
N ALA A 451 25.10 -16.63 28.56
CA ALA A 451 24.96 -17.94 29.19
C ALA A 451 23.53 -18.25 29.63
N ARG A 452 22.76 -17.21 30.00
CA ARG A 452 21.35 -17.35 30.35
C ARG A 452 20.48 -17.46 29.09
N LEU A 453 20.76 -16.66 28.08
CA LEU A 453 20.13 -16.77 26.76
C LEU A 453 20.26 -18.19 26.19
N PHE A 454 21.48 -18.69 26.17
CA PHE A 454 21.73 -20.06 25.68
C PHE A 454 20.96 -21.11 26.48
N ARG A 455 20.92 -21.01 27.81
CA ARG A 455 20.16 -21.96 28.65
C ARG A 455 18.66 -21.91 28.37
N GLU A 456 18.08 -20.76 28.09
CA GLU A 456 16.66 -20.64 27.75
C GLU A 456 16.34 -21.24 26.38
N ILE A 457 17.16 -20.94 25.35
CA ILE A 457 17.06 -21.57 24.03
C ILE A 457 17.22 -23.08 24.12
N GLN A 458 18.15 -23.55 24.95
CA GLN A 458 18.37 -25.00 25.17
C GLN A 458 17.18 -25.68 25.83
N LYS A 459 16.49 -25.03 26.78
CA LYS A 459 15.26 -25.56 27.39
C LYS A 459 14.14 -25.77 26.37
N ASN A 460 14.00 -24.81 25.44
CA ASN A 460 13.01 -24.89 24.36
C ASN A 460 13.39 -25.88 23.27
N ASN A 461 14.65 -26.39 23.29
CA ASN A 461 15.23 -27.25 22.26
C ASN A 461 15.02 -26.74 20.83
N SER A 462 14.99 -25.42 20.65
CA SER A 462 14.71 -24.79 19.39
C SER A 462 15.99 -24.42 18.63
N VAL A 463 16.27 -25.16 17.57
CA VAL A 463 17.39 -24.86 16.67
C VAL A 463 17.14 -23.57 15.88
N TYR A 464 15.88 -23.26 15.60
CA TYR A 464 15.49 -22.01 14.93
C TYR A 464 15.87 -20.78 15.77
N GLU A 465 15.57 -20.80 17.07
CA GLU A 465 15.99 -19.73 18.00
C GLU A 465 17.51 -19.67 18.11
N LEU A 466 18.18 -20.84 18.17
CA LEU A 466 19.65 -20.88 18.19
C LEU A 466 20.26 -20.23 16.94
N ASP A 467 19.68 -20.47 15.76
CA ASP A 467 20.15 -19.90 14.51
C ASP A 467 20.00 -18.37 14.46
N GLN A 468 18.94 -17.82 15.04
CA GLN A 468 18.73 -16.37 15.13
C GLN A 468 19.84 -15.69 15.97
N TYR A 469 20.24 -16.31 17.06
CA TYR A 469 21.24 -15.77 17.99
C TYR A 469 22.64 -16.38 17.81
N GLU A 470 22.86 -17.21 16.78
CA GLU A 470 24.14 -17.91 16.54
C GLU A 470 25.32 -16.94 16.52
N LYS A 471 25.20 -15.83 15.80
CA LYS A 471 26.31 -14.87 15.62
C LYS A 471 26.84 -14.35 16.94
N VAL A 472 25.98 -14.09 17.89
CA VAL A 472 26.32 -13.59 19.22
C VAL A 472 26.78 -14.74 20.11
N LEU A 473 26.02 -15.82 20.19
CA LEU A 473 26.33 -16.97 21.05
C LEU A 473 27.61 -17.67 20.65
N LYS A 474 27.90 -17.80 19.36
CA LYS A 474 29.14 -18.41 18.86
C LYS A 474 30.40 -17.66 19.34
N LYS A 475 30.30 -16.36 19.49
CA LYS A 475 31.41 -15.53 19.95
C LYS A 475 31.75 -15.80 21.42
N HIS A 476 30.78 -16.11 22.26
CA HIS A 476 30.92 -16.25 23.70
C HIS A 476 30.86 -17.70 24.19
N LEU A 477 30.11 -18.57 23.52
CA LEU A 477 29.82 -19.94 23.90
C LEU A 477 29.94 -20.91 22.70
N PRO A 478 31.08 -20.91 21.98
CA PRO A 478 31.20 -21.66 20.73
C PRO A 478 31.03 -23.18 20.90
N ASN A 479 31.51 -23.76 21.98
CA ASN A 479 31.42 -25.20 22.22
C ASN A 479 29.97 -25.63 22.54
N GLU A 480 29.30 -24.89 23.38
CA GLU A 480 27.91 -25.13 23.79
C GLU A 480 26.95 -25.05 22.59
N VAL A 481 27.14 -24.02 21.74
CA VAL A 481 26.36 -23.87 20.51
C VAL A 481 26.60 -25.05 19.55
N ARG A 482 27.89 -25.41 19.33
CA ARG A 482 28.25 -26.56 18.53
C ARG A 482 27.56 -27.85 19.06
N ASP A 483 27.64 -28.08 20.35
CA ASP A 483 27.12 -29.30 20.96
C ASP A 483 25.58 -29.37 20.89
N MET A 484 24.91 -28.23 20.86
CA MET A 484 23.48 -28.17 20.61
C MET A 484 23.15 -28.52 19.16
N TYR A 485 23.89 -28.03 18.18
CA TYR A 485 23.76 -28.44 16.78
C TYR A 485 24.05 -29.93 16.58
N VAL A 486 25.07 -30.44 17.24
CA VAL A 486 25.41 -31.88 17.20
C VAL A 486 24.25 -32.72 17.73
N ARG A 487 23.67 -32.34 18.85
CA ARG A 487 22.48 -33.06 19.39
C ARG A 487 21.30 -33.01 18.42
N TYR A 488 21.06 -31.84 17.86
CA TYR A 488 19.98 -31.64 16.88
C TYR A 488 20.13 -32.57 15.68
N VAL A 489 21.28 -32.52 14.98
CA VAL A 489 21.47 -33.34 13.78
C VAL A 489 21.39 -34.83 14.06
N LYS A 490 21.89 -35.28 15.22
CA LYS A 490 21.81 -36.68 15.63
C LYS A 490 20.37 -37.14 15.88
N ASN A 491 19.58 -36.31 16.56
CA ASN A 491 18.17 -36.62 16.86
C ASN A 491 17.33 -36.61 15.59
N GLU A 492 17.50 -35.58 14.74
CA GLU A 492 16.73 -35.42 13.53
C GLU A 492 17.02 -36.53 12.49
N ALA A 493 18.28 -36.98 12.40
CA ALA A 493 18.66 -38.06 11.50
C ALA A 493 17.94 -39.38 11.78
N VAL A 494 17.56 -39.60 13.04
CA VAL A 494 16.78 -40.80 13.43
C VAL A 494 15.35 -40.72 12.92
N GLN A 495 14.73 -39.54 13.02
CA GLN A 495 13.30 -39.35 12.80
C GLN A 495 12.96 -39.08 11.32
N THR A 496 13.92 -38.59 10.53
CA THR A 496 13.64 -38.16 9.16
C THR A 496 13.96 -39.22 8.12
N ALA A 497 13.18 -39.23 7.02
CA ALA A 497 13.34 -40.19 5.92
C ALA A 497 13.23 -39.57 4.51
N ASP A 498 13.08 -38.25 4.40
CA ASP A 498 12.96 -37.56 3.12
C ASP A 498 14.23 -36.81 2.69
N ARG A 499 14.39 -36.59 1.37
CA ARG A 499 15.58 -35.99 0.78
C ARG A 499 15.73 -34.51 1.17
N LYS A 500 14.63 -33.75 1.35
CA LYS A 500 14.66 -32.35 1.72
C LYS A 500 15.24 -32.19 3.13
N ALA A 501 14.80 -33.02 4.05
CA ALA A 501 15.32 -33.03 5.41
C ALA A 501 16.79 -33.44 5.44
N TYR A 502 17.22 -34.43 4.64
CA TYR A 502 18.64 -34.77 4.55
C TYR A 502 19.51 -33.60 4.04
N LYS A 503 19.06 -32.83 3.04
CA LYS A 503 19.77 -31.62 2.61
C LYS A 503 19.91 -30.62 3.75
N TYR A 504 18.87 -30.47 4.55
CA TYR A 504 18.86 -29.59 5.70
C TYR A 504 19.85 -30.06 6.76
N LEU A 505 19.89 -31.36 7.09
CA LEU A 505 20.91 -31.95 7.97
C LEU A 505 22.33 -31.72 7.48
N MET A 506 22.59 -31.85 6.16
CA MET A 506 23.91 -31.59 5.59
C MET A 506 24.33 -30.13 5.78
N SER A 507 23.39 -29.19 5.74
CA SER A 507 23.68 -27.77 5.99
C SER A 507 24.15 -27.54 7.41
N TYR A 508 23.59 -28.24 8.40
CA TYR A 508 24.03 -28.16 9.78
C TYR A 508 25.35 -28.92 10.02
N LEU A 509 25.63 -30.03 9.37
CA LEU A 509 26.96 -30.64 9.43
C LEU A 509 28.03 -29.68 8.94
N LYS A 510 27.80 -28.99 7.80
CA LYS A 510 28.70 -27.93 7.31
C LYS A 510 28.78 -26.73 8.26
N LYS A 511 27.70 -26.42 8.97
CA LYS A 511 27.70 -25.37 9.99
C LYS A 511 28.59 -25.75 11.18
N ILE A 512 28.48 -27.00 11.64
CA ILE A 512 29.30 -27.58 12.75
C ILE A 512 30.79 -27.49 12.43
N THR A 513 31.23 -27.71 11.18
CA THR A 513 32.67 -27.61 10.81
C THR A 513 33.30 -26.25 11.09
N LYS A 514 32.48 -25.22 11.23
CA LYS A 514 32.93 -23.83 11.50
C LYS A 514 33.15 -23.53 12.99
N TYR A 515 33.04 -24.53 13.85
CA TYR A 515 33.23 -24.43 15.31
C TYR A 515 34.53 -25.10 15.75
N PRO A 516 35.05 -24.83 16.97
CA PRO A 516 36.21 -25.55 17.52
C PRO A 516 35.95 -27.04 17.49
N ASP A 517 36.93 -27.84 17.07
CA ASP A 517 36.87 -29.30 16.85
C ASP A 517 35.73 -29.78 15.95
N GLY A 518 34.98 -28.83 15.35
CA GLY A 518 33.73 -29.13 14.65
C GLY A 518 33.94 -29.94 13.36
N GLU A 519 35.06 -29.76 12.69
CA GLU A 519 35.39 -30.53 11.49
C GLU A 519 35.47 -32.03 11.80
N LYS A 520 36.28 -32.38 12.80
CA LYS A 520 36.41 -33.77 13.25
C LYS A 520 35.06 -34.36 13.68
N ILE A 521 34.31 -33.60 14.48
CA ILE A 521 33.00 -34.04 14.98
C ILE A 521 32.01 -34.28 13.83
N ALA A 522 31.96 -33.38 12.82
CA ALA A 522 31.09 -33.53 11.68
C ALA A 522 31.45 -34.76 10.83
N TRP A 523 32.75 -34.99 10.63
CA TRP A 523 33.22 -36.20 9.95
C TRP A 523 32.88 -37.48 10.73
N ASP A 524 33.10 -37.54 12.05
CA ASP A 524 32.73 -38.68 12.88
C ASP A 524 31.22 -38.97 12.80
N ILE A 525 30.39 -37.94 12.80
CA ILE A 525 28.93 -38.09 12.62
C ILE A 525 28.61 -38.66 11.22
N ALA A 526 29.21 -38.13 10.18
CA ALA A 526 29.00 -38.54 8.81
C ALA A 526 29.40 -40.03 8.60
N GLU A 527 30.55 -40.44 9.18
CA GLU A 527 31.00 -41.85 9.13
C GLU A 527 30.04 -42.80 9.89
N CYS A 528 29.59 -42.39 11.09
CA CYS A 528 28.54 -43.15 11.77
C CYS A 528 27.29 -43.31 10.91
N TRP A 529 26.83 -42.22 10.28
CA TRP A 529 25.62 -42.26 9.43
C TRP A 529 25.80 -43.13 8.17
N LYS A 530 27.00 -43.18 7.57
CA LYS A 530 27.30 -44.12 6.47
C LYS A 530 27.18 -45.58 6.88
N GLN A 531 27.49 -45.90 8.14
CA GLN A 531 27.35 -47.24 8.68
C GLN A 531 25.89 -47.56 9.07
N ASP A 532 25.28 -46.68 9.86
CA ASP A 532 23.96 -46.90 10.48
C ASP A 532 22.83 -46.82 9.46
N TYR A 533 22.95 -45.86 8.51
CA TYR A 533 21.91 -45.57 7.53
C TYR A 533 22.26 -45.97 6.10
N LYS A 534 23.16 -46.95 5.90
CA LYS A 534 23.56 -47.46 4.58
C LYS A 534 22.39 -47.87 3.67
N ARG A 535 21.24 -48.22 4.26
CA ARG A 535 20.01 -48.58 3.54
C ARG A 535 19.16 -47.38 3.12
N ARG A 536 19.58 -46.12 3.40
CA ARG A 536 18.93 -44.87 3.00
C ARG A 536 19.70 -44.22 1.85
N PRO A 537 19.48 -44.62 0.57
CA PRO A 537 20.31 -44.19 -0.55
C PRO A 537 20.27 -42.66 -0.77
N ALA A 538 19.13 -42.00 -0.49
CA ALA A 538 19.02 -40.54 -0.58
C ALA A 538 19.92 -39.80 0.44
N MET A 539 20.06 -40.34 1.65
CA MET A 539 20.96 -39.80 2.67
C MET A 539 22.43 -39.96 2.27
N MET A 540 22.81 -41.11 1.71
CA MET A 540 24.17 -41.38 1.22
C MET A 540 24.54 -40.46 0.04
N ASP A 541 23.60 -40.19 -0.82
CA ASP A 541 23.78 -39.27 -1.94
C ASP A 541 23.99 -37.82 -1.44
N GLU A 542 23.19 -37.35 -0.49
CA GLU A 542 23.31 -35.99 0.07
C GLU A 542 24.60 -35.84 0.92
N LEU A 543 25.06 -36.87 1.67
CA LEU A 543 26.36 -36.86 2.34
C LEU A 543 27.50 -36.63 1.33
N ARG A 544 27.52 -37.41 0.23
CA ARG A 544 28.53 -37.31 -0.82
C ARG A 544 28.52 -35.92 -1.46
N LYS A 545 27.34 -35.36 -1.78
CA LYS A 545 27.19 -34.00 -2.33
C LYS A 545 27.63 -32.92 -1.36
N ALA A 546 27.47 -33.16 -0.08
CA ALA A 546 27.93 -32.25 0.96
C ALA A 546 29.46 -32.28 1.15
N GLY A 547 30.14 -33.30 0.66
CA GLY A 547 31.59 -33.46 0.76
C GLY A 547 32.03 -34.31 1.96
N PHE A 548 31.11 -35.04 2.58
CA PHE A 548 31.39 -35.99 3.67
C PHE A 548 31.50 -37.41 3.17
#